data_9c4cbdc4c849330df7a32eab5992f2b9
#
_entry.id   9c4cbdc4c849330df7a32eab5992f2b9
#
_cell.length_a   1.000
_cell.length_b   1.000
_cell.length_c   1.000
_cell.angle_alpha   90.00
_cell.angle_beta   90.00
_cell.angle_gamma   90.00
#
_symmetry.space_group_name_H-M   'P 1'
#
loop_
_entity.id
_entity.type
_entity.pdbx_description
1 polymer ?
#
loop_
_entity_poly.entity_id
_entity_poly.type
_entity_poly.pdbx_seq_one_letter_code
_entity_poly.pdbx_strand_id
1 'polypeptide(L)'
;MSEIRSWRPTVTALVTFAGLFAGIQLSRADEVGPGNGVKFPFVIYAEQGSPGNHYIPAGWMGNIKNLKFDDGWTNHPHAGKTCMHVAYAAPDQWAGIVWQDPANDWGDVPGGWNLTGAKKLAFWARGETGGETVQFKFGVLGPDKKYPDSARGETGELKLTTQWKEYEIDLGGTDLTHVKTGFVLTLSGQGRTVAFDLDDIQFE
;
A
#
# COMPACT_ATOMS: atom_id res chain seq x y z
N MET A 1 62.86 -58.55 22.64
CA MET A 1 61.59 -59.08 22.20
C MET A 1 60.53 -57.99 22.51
N SER A 2 60.18 -57.19 21.52
CA SER A 2 59.27 -56.11 21.67
C SER A 2 58.15 -56.33 20.69
N GLU A 3 56.92 -56.52 21.18
CA GLU A 3 55.74 -56.72 20.39
C GLU A 3 55.27 -55.34 19.89
N ILE A 4 55.13 -55.18 18.58
CA ILE A 4 54.59 -54.03 17.90
C ILE A 4 53.06 -54.29 17.78
N ARG A 5 52.27 -53.52 18.54
CA ARG A 5 50.83 -53.49 18.37
C ARG A 5 50.48 -52.53 17.22
N SER A 6 49.89 -53.09 16.17
CA SER A 6 49.35 -52.33 15.05
C SER A 6 48.03 -51.64 15.44
N TRP A 7 48.01 -50.35 15.34
CA TRP A 7 46.80 -49.53 15.55
C TRP A 7 46.08 -49.36 14.18
N ARG A 8 44.86 -49.82 14.10
CA ARG A 8 44.00 -49.60 12.93
C ARG A 8 43.13 -48.38 13.22
N PRO A 9 43.08 -47.32 12.38
CA PRO A 9 42.15 -46.24 12.56
C PRO A 9 40.76 -46.62 12.06
N THR A 10 39.79 -46.47 12.93
CA THR A 10 38.36 -46.60 12.60
C THR A 10 37.92 -45.37 11.83
N VAL A 11 37.54 -45.50 10.57
CA VAL A 11 37.00 -44.42 9.77
C VAL A 11 35.51 -44.27 10.13
N THR A 12 35.20 -43.23 10.86
CA THR A 12 33.81 -42.84 11.12
C THR A 12 33.31 -42.03 9.91
N ALA A 13 32.44 -42.61 9.13
CA ALA A 13 31.78 -41.91 8.02
C ALA A 13 30.79 -40.88 8.58
N LEU A 14 31.10 -39.61 8.41
CA LEU A 14 30.16 -38.48 8.68
C LEU A 14 29.18 -38.42 7.53
N VAL A 15 27.94 -38.84 7.77
CA VAL A 15 26.81 -38.62 6.82
C VAL A 15 26.31 -37.20 7.05
N THR A 16 26.71 -36.28 6.17
CA THR A 16 26.13 -34.94 6.08
C THR A 16 24.79 -35.00 5.39
N PHE A 17 23.70 -34.89 6.14
CA PHE A 17 22.37 -34.63 5.59
C PHE A 17 22.36 -33.17 5.11
N ALA A 18 22.54 -32.97 3.81
CA ALA A 18 22.21 -31.71 3.15
C ALA A 18 20.68 -31.65 3.02
N GLY A 19 20.04 -31.02 4.00
CA GLY A 19 18.63 -30.67 3.91
C GLY A 19 18.44 -29.61 2.81
N LEU A 20 17.90 -30.01 1.67
CA LEU A 20 17.37 -29.10 0.66
C LEU A 20 16.12 -28.43 1.26
N PHE A 21 16.28 -27.26 1.83
CA PHE A 21 15.15 -26.36 2.01
C PHE A 21 14.81 -25.80 0.63
N ALA A 22 13.94 -26.50 -0.10
CA ALA A 22 13.21 -25.91 -1.20
C ALA A 22 12.24 -24.89 -0.59
N GLY A 23 12.69 -23.66 -0.49
CA GLY A 23 11.80 -22.53 -0.21
C GLY A 23 10.78 -22.47 -1.33
N ILE A 24 9.55 -22.83 -1.03
CA ILE A 24 8.41 -22.57 -1.92
C ILE A 24 8.27 -21.05 -1.92
N GLN A 25 8.89 -20.40 -2.89
CA GLN A 25 8.50 -19.07 -3.29
C GLN A 25 7.13 -19.22 -3.97
N LEU A 26 6.08 -18.98 -3.21
CA LEU A 26 4.76 -18.73 -3.79
C LEU A 26 4.92 -17.50 -4.68
N SER A 27 5.03 -17.75 -5.98
CA SER A 27 5.05 -16.66 -6.95
C SER A 27 3.66 -16.04 -6.95
N ARG A 28 3.58 -14.75 -6.72
CA ARG A 28 2.37 -13.91 -6.77
C ARG A 28 1.60 -14.04 -8.11
N ALA A 29 2.21 -14.68 -9.10
CA ALA A 29 1.60 -14.97 -10.40
C ALA A 29 0.40 -15.94 -10.33
N ASP A 30 0.25 -16.69 -9.25
CA ASP A 30 -0.85 -17.65 -9.09
C ASP A 30 -2.15 -16.99 -8.59
N GLU A 31 -2.12 -15.71 -8.18
CA GLU A 31 -3.32 -15.00 -7.74
C GLU A 31 -4.02 -14.19 -8.85
N VAL A 32 -3.40 -14.05 -10.00
CA VAL A 32 -3.94 -13.28 -11.14
C VAL A 32 -4.09 -14.17 -12.37
N GLY A 33 -4.97 -15.16 -12.28
CA GLY A 33 -5.41 -15.93 -13.44
C GLY A 33 -6.54 -15.20 -14.19
N PRO A 34 -6.62 -15.29 -15.53
CA PRO A 34 -7.75 -14.78 -16.27
C PRO A 34 -9.01 -15.56 -15.87
N GLY A 35 -9.85 -14.94 -15.05
CA GLY A 35 -11.11 -15.51 -14.58
C GLY A 35 -11.30 -15.56 -13.07
N ASN A 36 -10.26 -15.43 -12.27
CA ASN A 36 -10.36 -15.31 -10.82
C ASN A 36 -10.09 -13.85 -10.43
N GLY A 37 -11.08 -12.99 -10.58
CA GLY A 37 -11.02 -11.63 -10.08
C GLY A 37 -10.75 -11.60 -8.58
N VAL A 38 -10.12 -10.53 -8.10
CA VAL A 38 -9.97 -10.26 -6.66
C VAL A 38 -11.35 -10.28 -5.98
N LYS A 39 -11.38 -10.61 -4.70
CA LYS A 39 -12.63 -10.51 -3.92
C LYS A 39 -12.84 -9.07 -3.47
N PHE A 40 -14.08 -8.61 -3.51
CA PHE A 40 -14.47 -7.32 -2.96
C PHE A 40 -15.16 -7.50 -1.59
N PRO A 41 -14.98 -6.56 -0.66
CA PRO A 41 -14.13 -5.38 -0.78
C PRO A 41 -12.65 -5.75 -0.86
N PHE A 42 -11.91 -5.07 -1.76
CA PHE A 42 -10.47 -5.22 -1.90
C PHE A 42 -9.78 -4.11 -1.12
N VAL A 43 -9.25 -4.47 0.04
CA VAL A 43 -8.78 -3.51 1.06
C VAL A 43 -7.41 -2.95 0.71
N ILE A 44 -7.28 -1.63 0.79
CA ILE A 44 -6.01 -0.91 0.78
C ILE A 44 -5.52 -0.70 2.19
N TYR A 45 -6.41 -0.27 3.08
CA TYR A 45 -6.15 -0.09 4.50
C TYR A 45 -7.41 -0.32 5.33
N ALA A 46 -7.31 -1.15 6.36
CA ALA A 46 -8.33 -1.29 7.42
C ALA A 46 -7.71 -1.10 8.80
N GLU A 47 -6.53 -1.68 9.04
CA GLU A 47 -5.79 -1.61 10.32
C GLU A 47 -4.29 -1.64 10.05
N GLN A 48 -3.48 -1.05 10.92
CA GLN A 48 -2.03 -1.16 10.81
C GLN A 48 -1.60 -2.63 10.80
N GLY A 49 -0.79 -2.99 9.80
CA GLY A 49 -0.23 -4.34 9.67
C GLY A 49 -1.25 -5.44 9.37
N SER A 50 -2.49 -5.09 9.00
CA SER A 50 -3.47 -6.09 8.58
C SER A 50 -2.97 -6.88 7.37
N PRO A 51 -3.03 -8.22 7.39
CA PRO A 51 -2.64 -9.05 6.24
C PRO A 51 -3.57 -8.85 5.03
N GLY A 52 -4.73 -8.23 5.24
CA GLY A 52 -5.67 -7.87 4.16
C GLY A 52 -5.32 -6.57 3.44
N ASN A 53 -4.33 -5.80 3.89
CA ASN A 53 -3.87 -4.59 3.20
C ASN A 53 -3.04 -4.97 1.97
N HIS A 54 -3.47 -4.58 0.78
CA HIS A 54 -2.87 -5.05 -0.49
C HIS A 54 -1.87 -4.06 -1.11
N TYR A 55 -1.89 -2.80 -0.68
CA TYR A 55 -0.98 -1.76 -1.14
C TYR A 55 -0.17 -1.19 0.03
N ILE A 56 0.99 -0.63 -0.27
CA ILE A 56 1.91 -0.11 0.73
C ILE A 56 2.11 1.40 0.52
N PRO A 57 2.02 2.26 1.57
CA PRO A 57 2.30 3.69 1.48
C PRO A 57 3.80 3.93 1.34
N ALA A 58 4.33 3.74 0.13
CA ALA A 58 5.75 3.74 -0.15
C ALA A 58 6.20 4.83 -1.12
N GLY A 59 5.29 5.41 -1.91
CA GLY A 59 5.61 6.52 -2.81
C GLY A 59 5.48 7.88 -2.10
N TRP A 60 6.57 8.64 -2.06
CA TRP A 60 6.60 9.94 -1.39
C TRP A 60 6.90 11.06 -2.37
N MET A 61 6.10 12.12 -2.39
CA MET A 61 6.16 13.19 -3.38
C MET A 61 6.21 14.57 -2.74
N GLY A 62 6.85 15.51 -3.43
CA GLY A 62 6.90 16.91 -3.01
C GLY A 62 7.74 17.14 -1.75
N ASN A 63 7.33 18.08 -0.90
CA ASN A 63 8.03 18.46 0.31
C ASN A 63 7.70 17.53 1.49
N ILE A 64 8.20 16.32 1.45
CA ILE A 64 7.97 15.29 2.49
C ILE A 64 8.63 15.61 3.83
N LYS A 65 9.57 16.57 3.91
CA LYS A 65 10.23 16.94 5.17
C LYS A 65 9.26 17.51 6.20
N ASN A 66 8.17 18.11 5.73
CA ASN A 66 7.13 18.71 6.56
C ASN A 66 5.87 17.82 6.65
N LEU A 67 5.92 16.61 6.11
CA LEU A 67 4.85 15.63 6.14
C LEU A 67 5.13 14.60 7.23
N LYS A 68 4.18 14.43 8.15
CA LYS A 68 4.15 13.36 9.14
C LYS A 68 3.04 12.40 8.76
N PHE A 69 3.31 11.12 8.86
CA PHE A 69 2.38 10.05 8.57
C PHE A 69 2.51 8.95 9.62
N ASP A 70 1.40 8.54 10.19
CA ASP A 70 1.29 7.47 11.15
C ASP A 70 0.11 6.58 10.75
N ASP A 71 0.37 5.35 10.32
CA ASP A 71 -0.64 4.37 9.94
C ASP A 71 -1.16 3.50 11.10
N GLY A 72 -0.63 3.75 12.29
CA GLY A 72 -1.04 3.11 13.54
C GLY A 72 -1.72 4.05 14.53
N TRP A 73 -2.27 5.16 14.06
CA TRP A 73 -2.89 6.16 14.90
C TRP A 73 -4.14 5.63 15.61
N THR A 74 -4.15 5.74 16.96
CA THR A 74 -5.21 5.16 17.79
C THR A 74 -6.22 6.18 18.31
N ASN A 75 -6.07 7.46 17.97
CA ASN A 75 -6.95 8.51 18.46
C ASN A 75 -8.19 8.64 17.56
N HIS A 76 -9.31 8.10 18.02
CA HIS A 76 -10.61 8.16 17.35
C HIS A 76 -10.65 7.54 15.95
N PRO A 77 -10.22 6.28 15.73
CA PRO A 77 -10.39 5.62 14.45
C PRO A 77 -11.87 5.58 14.04
N HIS A 78 -12.15 5.47 12.74
CA HIS A 78 -13.51 5.29 12.23
C HIS A 78 -14.03 3.91 12.63
N ALA A 79 -13.21 2.88 12.42
CA ALA A 79 -13.49 1.51 12.84
C ALA A 79 -12.26 0.87 13.49
N GLY A 80 -12.41 -0.31 14.06
CA GLY A 80 -11.30 -1.07 14.62
C GLY A 80 -10.53 -0.37 15.74
N LYS A 81 -9.19 -0.39 15.62
CA LYS A 81 -8.26 0.11 16.66
C LYS A 81 -7.35 1.22 16.16
N THR A 82 -7.06 1.25 14.87
CA THR A 82 -6.12 2.19 14.26
C THR A 82 -6.71 2.82 13.01
N CYS A 83 -6.29 4.04 12.73
CA CYS A 83 -6.51 4.75 11.47
C CYS A 83 -5.18 5.35 10.99
N MET A 84 -5.17 6.00 9.87
CA MET A 84 -4.02 6.77 9.41
C MET A 84 -4.15 8.23 9.81
N HIS A 85 -3.08 8.81 10.36
CA HIS A 85 -2.99 10.23 10.65
C HIS A 85 -1.95 10.90 9.75
N VAL A 86 -2.32 12.02 9.14
CA VAL A 86 -1.48 12.82 8.26
C VAL A 86 -1.43 14.23 8.80
N ALA A 87 -0.21 14.78 8.97
CA ALA A 87 -0.03 16.19 9.32
C ALA A 87 1.02 16.84 8.43
N TYR A 88 0.71 18.00 7.86
CA TYR A 88 1.57 18.75 6.95
C TYR A 88 1.71 20.19 7.39
N ALA A 89 2.96 20.65 7.59
CA ALA A 89 3.25 21.93 8.20
C ALA A 89 3.91 22.97 7.27
N ALA A 90 4.15 22.67 5.99
CA ALA A 90 4.67 23.66 5.05
C ALA A 90 3.58 24.64 4.62
N PRO A 91 3.84 25.97 4.63
CA PRO A 91 2.79 26.95 4.39
C PRO A 91 2.36 27.09 2.92
N ASP A 92 3.29 26.86 1.97
CA ASP A 92 3.16 27.21 0.55
C ASP A 92 3.69 26.14 -0.42
N GLN A 93 3.97 24.96 0.07
CA GLN A 93 4.46 23.84 -0.73
C GLN A 93 3.42 22.71 -0.74
N TRP A 94 3.68 21.67 -1.50
CA TRP A 94 2.81 20.52 -1.57
C TRP A 94 3.54 19.23 -1.19
N ALA A 95 2.80 18.23 -0.80
CA ALA A 95 3.27 16.86 -0.57
C ALA A 95 2.22 15.83 -0.97
N GLY A 96 2.63 14.58 -1.09
CA GLY A 96 1.72 13.48 -1.35
C GLY A 96 2.31 12.13 -0.94
N ILE A 97 1.42 11.18 -0.74
CA ILE A 97 1.72 9.77 -0.46
C ILE A 97 1.00 8.91 -1.46
N VAL A 98 1.69 7.88 -1.95
CA VAL A 98 1.16 6.89 -2.90
C VAL A 98 1.23 5.50 -2.29
N TRP A 99 0.11 4.80 -2.28
CA TRP A 99 0.02 3.38 -1.95
C TRP A 99 0.29 2.56 -3.19
N GLN A 100 1.37 1.80 -3.17
CA GLN A 100 1.93 1.12 -4.35
C GLN A 100 1.97 -0.40 -4.20
N ASP A 101 1.85 -1.09 -5.32
CA ASP A 101 2.18 -2.49 -5.49
C ASP A 101 2.99 -2.70 -6.79
N PRO A 102 4.26 -3.15 -6.69
CA PRO A 102 5.03 -3.32 -5.46
C PRO A 102 5.46 -1.99 -4.82
N ALA A 103 5.87 -2.06 -3.54
CA ALA A 103 6.35 -0.91 -2.79
C ALA A 103 7.56 -0.24 -3.46
N ASN A 104 7.63 1.10 -3.41
CA ASN A 104 8.71 1.92 -3.97
C ASN A 104 8.91 1.77 -5.49
N ASP A 105 7.91 1.29 -6.21
CA ASP A 105 7.99 1.17 -7.65
C ASP A 105 7.20 2.30 -8.35
N TRP A 106 7.88 2.93 -9.30
CA TRP A 106 7.32 4.02 -10.10
C TRP A 106 7.05 3.61 -11.56
N GLY A 107 6.68 2.33 -11.76
CA GLY A 107 6.33 1.76 -13.06
C GLY A 107 7.51 1.08 -13.77
N ASP A 108 8.56 0.71 -13.04
CA ASP A 108 9.76 0.11 -13.60
C ASP A 108 9.74 -1.42 -13.62
N VAL A 109 8.98 -2.05 -12.70
CA VAL A 109 8.85 -3.51 -12.59
C VAL A 109 7.38 -3.96 -12.68
N PRO A 110 7.09 -5.23 -13.01
CA PRO A 110 5.72 -5.76 -12.97
C PRO A 110 5.10 -5.67 -11.57
N GLY A 111 3.79 -5.59 -11.50
CA GLY A 111 3.02 -5.55 -10.24
C GLY A 111 1.66 -4.92 -10.47
N GLY A 112 0.95 -4.61 -9.39
CA GLY A 112 -0.41 -4.10 -9.43
C GLY A 112 -1.45 -5.20 -9.49
N TRP A 113 -2.71 -4.81 -9.38
CA TRP A 113 -3.83 -5.72 -9.26
C TRP A 113 -4.83 -5.54 -10.41
N ASN A 114 -5.45 -6.64 -10.81
CA ASN A 114 -6.62 -6.59 -11.67
C ASN A 114 -7.86 -6.43 -10.78
N LEU A 115 -8.39 -5.21 -10.77
CA LEU A 115 -9.55 -4.80 -9.98
C LEU A 115 -10.83 -4.72 -10.81
N THR A 116 -10.86 -5.39 -11.97
CA THR A 116 -12.05 -5.46 -12.84
C THR A 116 -13.25 -5.95 -12.04
N GLY A 117 -14.31 -5.17 -12.06
CA GLY A 117 -15.54 -5.45 -11.31
C GLY A 117 -15.80 -4.47 -10.17
N ALA A 118 -14.78 -3.77 -9.67
CA ALA A 118 -14.98 -2.68 -8.72
C ALA A 118 -15.86 -1.57 -9.33
N LYS A 119 -16.71 -0.98 -8.50
CA LYS A 119 -17.61 0.10 -8.89
C LYS A 119 -17.20 1.43 -8.32
N LYS A 120 -16.54 1.43 -7.18
CA LYS A 120 -16.01 2.62 -6.52
C LYS A 120 -14.74 2.31 -5.74
N LEU A 121 -13.92 3.32 -5.52
CA LEU A 121 -12.89 3.35 -4.48
C LEU A 121 -13.46 4.20 -3.34
N ALA A 122 -13.78 3.57 -2.22
CA ALA A 122 -14.37 4.20 -1.04
C ALA A 122 -13.32 4.37 0.06
N PHE A 123 -13.46 5.42 0.86
CA PHE A 123 -12.61 5.67 2.03
C PHE A 123 -13.29 6.62 3.00
N TRP A 124 -12.94 6.53 4.27
CA TRP A 124 -13.38 7.46 5.30
C TRP A 124 -12.31 8.48 5.59
N ALA A 125 -12.72 9.73 5.75
CA ALA A 125 -11.81 10.82 6.09
C ALA A 125 -12.47 11.83 7.02
N ARG A 126 -11.64 12.45 7.90
CA ARG A 126 -12.03 13.61 8.71
C ARG A 126 -10.85 14.56 8.88
N GLY A 127 -11.12 15.84 8.93
CA GLY A 127 -10.16 16.87 9.31
C GLY A 127 -10.03 17.01 10.82
N GLU A 128 -8.88 17.42 11.31
CA GLU A 128 -8.68 17.68 12.73
C GLU A 128 -9.46 18.94 13.20
N THR A 129 -9.45 20.00 12.39
CA THR A 129 -10.09 21.28 12.69
C THR A 129 -11.28 21.60 11.78
N GLY A 130 -11.42 20.85 10.68
CA GLY A 130 -12.37 21.12 9.62
C GLY A 130 -11.88 22.18 8.62
N GLY A 131 -12.23 21.97 7.35
CA GLY A 131 -11.82 22.84 6.24
C GLY A 131 -10.44 22.51 5.68
N GLU A 132 -9.79 21.45 6.11
CA GLU A 132 -8.57 20.91 5.48
C GLU A 132 -8.90 20.54 4.03
N THR A 133 -8.11 21.09 3.07
CA THR A 133 -8.27 20.80 1.65
C THR A 133 -7.27 19.74 1.24
N VAL A 134 -7.77 18.60 0.74
CA VAL A 134 -6.98 17.44 0.31
C VAL A 134 -7.57 16.88 -0.97
N GLN A 135 -6.76 16.30 -1.82
CA GLN A 135 -7.21 15.59 -3.02
C GLN A 135 -6.80 14.12 -2.95
N PHE A 136 -7.72 13.23 -3.29
CA PHE A 136 -7.49 11.79 -3.35
C PHE A 136 -7.59 11.28 -4.77
N LYS A 137 -6.76 10.28 -5.10
CA LYS A 137 -6.62 9.73 -6.46
C LYS A 137 -6.29 8.25 -6.41
N PHE A 138 -6.32 7.61 -7.59
CA PHE A 138 -5.65 6.35 -7.89
C PHE A 138 -5.09 6.41 -9.32
N GLY A 139 -4.17 5.51 -9.67
CA GLY A 139 -3.70 5.38 -11.03
C GLY A 139 -2.83 6.55 -11.50
N VAL A 140 -1.72 6.83 -10.82
CA VAL A 140 -0.87 8.00 -11.15
C VAL A 140 0.31 7.67 -12.08
N LEU A 141 0.52 6.39 -12.42
CA LEU A 141 1.57 5.99 -13.37
C LEU A 141 1.04 6.07 -14.80
N GLY A 142 1.52 7.06 -15.52
CA GLY A 142 1.10 7.36 -16.90
C GLY A 142 1.65 6.38 -17.96
N PRO A 143 1.22 6.53 -19.23
CA PRO A 143 1.59 5.64 -20.33
C PRO A 143 3.07 5.75 -20.74
N ASP A 144 3.81 6.71 -20.22
CA ASP A 144 5.26 6.85 -20.36
C ASP A 144 6.05 5.83 -19.52
N LYS A 145 5.38 5.14 -18.59
CA LYS A 145 5.98 4.12 -17.74
C LYS A 145 6.02 2.77 -18.43
N LYS A 146 7.01 1.96 -18.07
CA LYS A 146 7.11 0.58 -18.59
C LYS A 146 5.93 -0.29 -18.17
N TYR A 147 5.45 -0.07 -16.95
CA TYR A 147 4.28 -0.74 -16.38
C TYR A 147 3.33 0.32 -15.81
N PRO A 148 2.51 0.96 -16.66
CA PRO A 148 1.59 2.02 -16.26
C PRO A 148 0.38 1.45 -15.51
N ASP A 149 -0.35 2.34 -14.83
CA ASP A 149 -1.73 2.04 -14.44
C ASP A 149 -2.64 1.99 -15.69
N SER A 150 -3.61 1.08 -15.72
CA SER A 150 -4.59 0.99 -16.82
C SER A 150 -5.59 2.12 -16.81
N ALA A 151 -5.81 2.73 -15.64
CA ALA A 151 -6.74 3.82 -15.44
C ALA A 151 -6.30 4.77 -14.33
N ARG A 152 -6.99 5.90 -14.23
CA ARG A 152 -6.83 6.90 -13.17
C ARG A 152 -8.17 7.51 -12.81
N GLY A 153 -8.27 7.98 -11.57
CA GLY A 153 -9.42 8.75 -11.09
C GLY A 153 -9.04 9.63 -9.92
N GLU A 154 -9.87 10.62 -9.64
CA GLU A 154 -9.63 11.58 -8.55
C GLU A 154 -10.93 12.18 -8.03
N THR A 155 -10.90 12.65 -6.78
CA THR A 155 -12.03 13.33 -6.16
C THR A 155 -12.14 14.82 -6.54
N GLY A 156 -11.07 15.41 -7.13
CA GLY A 156 -10.88 16.84 -7.02
C GLY A 156 -10.51 17.25 -5.58
N GLU A 157 -10.47 18.57 -5.32
CA GLU A 157 -10.22 19.09 -3.97
C GLU A 157 -11.44 18.87 -3.07
N LEU A 158 -11.24 18.21 -1.95
CA LEU A 158 -12.22 18.01 -0.90
C LEU A 158 -11.89 18.91 0.30
N LYS A 159 -12.91 19.53 0.88
CA LYS A 159 -12.83 20.15 2.21
C LYS A 159 -13.36 19.17 3.23
N LEU A 160 -12.49 18.74 4.13
CA LEU A 160 -12.84 17.79 5.17
C LEU A 160 -13.63 18.47 6.30
N THR A 161 -14.45 17.68 6.97
CA THR A 161 -15.18 18.08 8.18
C THR A 161 -14.53 17.44 9.41
N THR A 162 -14.84 17.91 10.61
CA THR A 162 -14.36 17.28 11.85
C THR A 162 -15.01 15.94 12.16
N GLN A 163 -16.08 15.61 11.45
CA GLN A 163 -16.75 14.31 11.58
C GLN A 163 -16.25 13.37 10.50
N TRP A 164 -16.13 12.09 10.81
CA TRP A 164 -15.90 11.06 9.83
C TRP A 164 -16.98 11.11 8.73
N LYS A 165 -16.55 11.07 7.50
CA LYS A 165 -17.41 11.04 6.32
C LYS A 165 -16.81 10.11 5.29
N GLU A 166 -17.67 9.30 4.68
CA GLU A 166 -17.31 8.49 3.53
C GLU A 166 -17.21 9.37 2.27
N TYR A 167 -16.16 9.13 1.52
CA TYR A 167 -15.91 9.71 0.19
C TYR A 167 -15.65 8.57 -0.79
N GLU A 168 -15.89 8.83 -2.06
CA GLU A 168 -15.70 7.83 -3.10
C GLU A 168 -15.16 8.43 -4.40
N ILE A 169 -14.53 7.58 -5.21
CA ILE A 169 -14.21 7.82 -6.61
C ILE A 169 -15.01 6.79 -7.39
N ASP A 170 -15.91 7.24 -8.28
CA ASP A 170 -16.67 6.38 -9.17
C ASP A 170 -15.74 5.72 -10.20
N LEU A 171 -15.87 4.41 -10.38
CA LEU A 171 -15.06 3.60 -11.27
C LEU A 171 -15.87 3.06 -12.45
N GLY A 172 -17.13 3.48 -12.61
CA GLY A 172 -18.02 2.99 -13.65
C GLY A 172 -17.44 3.17 -15.05
N GLY A 173 -17.29 2.05 -15.79
CA GLY A 173 -16.78 2.05 -17.16
C GLY A 173 -15.25 2.22 -17.27
N THR A 174 -14.53 2.18 -16.16
CA THR A 174 -13.07 2.35 -16.10
C THR A 174 -12.34 1.02 -16.30
N ASP A 175 -11.26 1.03 -17.08
CA ASP A 175 -10.39 -0.15 -17.23
C ASP A 175 -9.52 -0.33 -15.98
N LEU A 176 -9.84 -1.31 -15.16
CA LEU A 176 -9.14 -1.64 -13.92
C LEU A 176 -8.30 -2.91 -14.03
N THR A 177 -7.91 -3.31 -15.23
CA THR A 177 -7.14 -4.55 -15.45
C THR A 177 -5.75 -4.51 -14.84
N HIS A 178 -5.20 -3.32 -14.58
CA HIS A 178 -3.85 -3.16 -14.04
C HIS A 178 -3.74 -1.87 -13.21
N VAL A 179 -3.85 -1.96 -11.89
CA VAL A 179 -3.75 -0.83 -10.97
C VAL A 179 -2.58 -1.04 -10.03
N LYS A 180 -1.51 -0.26 -10.18
CA LYS A 180 -0.29 -0.30 -9.37
C LYS A 180 -0.31 0.71 -8.23
N THR A 181 -0.96 1.85 -8.46
CA THR A 181 -1.09 2.92 -7.48
C THR A 181 -2.55 3.02 -7.04
N GLY A 182 -2.88 2.19 -6.02
CA GLY A 182 -4.26 1.96 -5.59
C GLY A 182 -4.89 3.13 -4.86
N PHE A 183 -4.10 3.93 -4.15
CA PHE A 183 -4.56 5.12 -3.45
C PHE A 183 -3.47 6.17 -3.41
N VAL A 184 -3.85 7.43 -3.53
CA VAL A 184 -2.94 8.57 -3.50
C VAL A 184 -3.62 9.71 -2.76
N LEU A 185 -2.90 10.36 -1.87
CA LEU A 185 -3.30 11.66 -1.35
C LEU A 185 -2.31 12.73 -1.79
N THR A 186 -2.82 13.91 -2.09
CA THR A 186 -2.02 15.12 -2.33
C THR A 186 -2.64 16.29 -1.58
N LEU A 187 -1.80 17.14 -1.00
CA LEU A 187 -2.22 18.33 -0.30
C LEU A 187 -1.20 19.46 -0.49
N SER A 188 -1.65 20.68 -0.36
CA SER A 188 -0.81 21.87 -0.34
C SER A 188 -0.89 22.56 1.02
N GLY A 189 0.08 23.41 1.30
CA GLY A 189 0.06 24.29 2.48
C GLY A 189 -1.13 25.24 2.43
N GLN A 190 -1.74 25.51 3.60
CA GLN A 190 -2.95 26.30 3.74
C GLN A 190 -2.75 27.43 4.76
N GLY A 191 -1.49 27.89 4.91
CA GLY A 191 -1.12 28.92 5.89
C GLY A 191 -1.15 28.46 7.35
N ARG A 192 -1.50 27.19 7.59
CA ARG A 192 -1.53 26.52 8.89
C ARG A 192 -1.15 25.06 8.71
N THR A 193 -0.91 24.36 9.81
CA THR A 193 -0.79 22.89 9.74
C THR A 193 -2.10 22.30 9.24
N VAL A 194 -2.00 21.44 8.23
CA VAL A 194 -3.12 20.63 7.70
C VAL A 194 -3.01 19.27 8.33
N ALA A 195 -3.98 18.86 9.14
CA ALA A 195 -4.00 17.57 9.78
C ALA A 195 -5.36 16.88 9.61
N PHE A 196 -5.33 15.59 9.28
CA PHE A 196 -6.54 14.80 9.02
C PHE A 196 -6.27 13.32 9.20
N ASP A 197 -7.35 12.57 9.37
CA ASP A 197 -7.31 11.12 9.52
C ASP A 197 -8.03 10.45 8.33
N LEU A 198 -7.56 9.23 8.00
CA LEU A 198 -8.09 8.34 6.98
C LEU A 198 -8.30 6.96 7.56
N ASP A 199 -9.35 6.26 7.09
CA ASP A 199 -9.64 4.89 7.52
C ASP A 199 -10.44 4.15 6.45
N ASP A 200 -10.50 2.81 6.56
CA ASP A 200 -11.33 1.92 5.73
C ASP A 200 -11.26 2.24 4.23
N ILE A 201 -10.04 2.19 3.68
CA ILE A 201 -9.80 2.47 2.26
C ILE A 201 -9.91 1.17 1.46
N GLN A 202 -10.81 1.10 0.48
CA GLN A 202 -11.07 -0.13 -0.26
C GLN A 202 -11.71 0.10 -1.63
N PHE A 203 -11.47 -0.81 -2.55
CA PHE A 203 -12.24 -0.95 -3.77
C PHE A 203 -13.46 -1.83 -3.53
N GLU A 204 -14.64 -1.42 -4.07
CA GLU A 204 -15.94 -2.11 -3.96
C GLU A 204 -16.64 -2.29 -5.32
#